data_0fcb2e3354a8c763a9ba2197183f8341
#
_entry.id   0fcb2e3354a8c763a9ba2197183f8341
#
_cell.length_a   1.000
_cell.length_b   1.000
_cell.length_c   1.000
_cell.angle_alpha   90.00
_cell.angle_beta   90.00
_cell.angle_gamma   90.00
#
_symmetry.space_group_name_H-M   'P 1'
#
loop_
_entity.id
_entity.type
_entity.pdbx_description
1 polymer ?
#
loop_
_entity_poly.entity_id
_entity_poly.type
_entity_poly.pdbx_seq_one_letter_code
_entity_poly.pdbx_strand_id
1 'polypeptide(L)'
;MKKLFGLLFVMVALSVSYVQAVDLRVAEGTITTAIEDQMPVDKIDSYRADFGKLYCYTRIVGAQGDTEVTHVWYYQDNELARVTLPVRSADWRTYSSKRFLPQWAGQWKVVVLDADENEIATIPFSLE
;
A
#
# COMPACT_ATOMS: atom_id res chain seq x y z
N MET A 1 33.46 -62.39 4.93
CA MET A 1 32.07 -61.96 4.73
C MET A 1 32.04 -60.44 4.72
N LYS A 2 31.84 -59.89 3.59
CA LYS A 2 31.69 -58.44 3.47
C LYS A 2 30.22 -58.11 3.54
N LYS A 3 29.83 -57.48 4.64
CA LYS A 3 28.49 -56.90 4.71
C LYS A 3 28.48 -55.60 3.92
N LEU A 4 27.80 -55.61 2.81
CA LEU A 4 27.48 -54.38 2.09
C LEU A 4 26.44 -53.63 2.92
N PHE A 5 26.87 -52.58 3.59
CA PHE A 5 25.95 -51.59 4.09
C PHE A 5 25.52 -50.73 2.90
N GLY A 6 24.37 -51.06 2.36
CA GLY A 6 23.72 -50.13 1.43
C GLY A 6 23.37 -48.88 2.22
N LEU A 7 24.10 -47.81 1.95
CA LEU A 7 23.72 -46.49 2.43
C LEU A 7 22.42 -46.14 1.69
N LEU A 8 21.28 -46.31 2.34
CA LEU A 8 20.04 -45.81 1.83
C LEU A 8 20.09 -44.30 1.96
N PHE A 9 20.48 -43.64 0.89
CA PHE A 9 20.33 -42.21 0.80
C PHE A 9 18.83 -41.94 0.62
N VAL A 10 18.14 -41.70 1.72
CA VAL A 10 16.81 -41.10 1.65
C VAL A 10 17.03 -39.63 1.28
N MET A 11 17.01 -39.34 -0.02
CA MET A 11 16.84 -37.98 -0.43
C MET A 11 15.44 -37.55 0.03
N VAL A 12 15.39 -36.92 1.19
CA VAL A 12 14.25 -36.10 1.55
C VAL A 12 14.28 -34.94 0.56
N ALA A 13 13.51 -35.06 -0.52
CA ALA A 13 13.21 -33.93 -1.36
C ALA A 13 12.45 -32.94 -0.47
N LEU A 14 13.16 -31.96 0.06
CA LEU A 14 12.55 -30.77 0.59
C LEU A 14 11.85 -30.10 -0.60
N SER A 15 10.57 -30.43 -0.77
CA SER A 15 9.74 -29.64 -1.63
C SER A 15 9.61 -28.26 -0.97
N VAL A 16 10.46 -27.34 -1.38
CA VAL A 16 10.25 -25.94 -1.08
C VAL A 16 8.99 -25.55 -1.84
N SER A 17 7.85 -25.59 -1.16
CA SER A 17 6.68 -24.95 -1.68
C SER A 17 7.00 -23.45 -1.67
N TYR A 18 7.29 -22.91 -2.86
CA TYR A 18 7.28 -21.48 -3.05
C TYR A 18 5.84 -21.04 -2.85
N VAL A 19 5.52 -20.58 -1.64
CA VAL A 19 4.39 -19.71 -1.48
C VAL A 19 4.76 -18.48 -2.29
N GLN A 20 4.19 -18.37 -3.48
CA GLN A 20 4.29 -17.14 -4.23
C GLN A 20 3.75 -16.06 -3.29
N ALA A 21 4.65 -15.19 -2.85
CA ALA A 21 4.25 -14.00 -2.15
C ALA A 21 3.15 -13.34 -2.99
N VAL A 22 1.99 -13.10 -2.36
CA VAL A 22 0.90 -12.36 -2.99
C VAL A 22 1.53 -11.09 -3.53
N ASP A 23 1.57 -10.93 -4.85
CA ASP A 23 2.14 -9.77 -5.52
C ASP A 23 1.15 -8.60 -5.45
N LEU A 24 0.77 -8.24 -4.23
CA LEU A 24 -0.09 -7.11 -3.96
C LEU A 24 0.70 -5.84 -4.24
N ARG A 25 0.20 -5.01 -5.14
CA ARG A 25 0.88 -3.78 -5.49
C ARG A 25 -0.11 -2.66 -5.75
N VAL A 26 0.40 -1.44 -5.66
CA VAL A 26 -0.32 -0.23 -6.03
C VAL A 26 -0.03 0.06 -7.50
N ALA A 27 -1.03 -0.17 -8.36
CA ALA A 27 -0.92 0.12 -9.79
C ALA A 27 -0.99 1.62 -10.08
N GLU A 28 -1.78 2.35 -9.30
CA GLU A 28 -1.90 3.81 -9.36
C GLU A 28 -2.04 4.36 -7.95
N GLY A 29 -1.32 5.44 -7.67
CA GLY A 29 -1.44 6.20 -6.42
C GLY A 29 -1.41 7.68 -6.73
N THR A 30 -2.40 8.42 -6.25
CA THR A 30 -2.57 9.84 -6.62
C THR A 30 -3.20 10.61 -5.47
N ILE A 31 -2.65 11.78 -5.19
CA ILE A 31 -3.31 12.78 -4.34
C ILE A 31 -4.23 13.61 -5.26
N THR A 32 -5.46 13.82 -4.85
CA THR A 32 -6.47 14.50 -5.65
C THR A 32 -7.37 15.37 -4.79
N THR A 33 -7.99 16.35 -5.42
CA THR A 33 -8.94 17.26 -4.74
C THR A 33 -10.32 16.66 -4.57
N ALA A 34 -10.67 15.66 -5.37
CA ALA A 34 -11.99 15.00 -5.29
C ALA A 34 -11.95 13.61 -5.93
N ILE A 35 -12.91 12.80 -5.53
CA ILE A 35 -13.16 11.48 -6.12
C ILE A 35 -14.53 11.53 -6.78
N GLU A 36 -14.61 11.19 -8.06
CA GLU A 36 -15.85 11.07 -8.82
C GLU A 36 -15.88 9.74 -9.56
N ASP A 37 -16.97 8.99 -9.42
CA ASP A 37 -17.11 7.66 -10.01
C ASP A 37 -15.94 6.73 -9.66
N GLN A 38 -15.48 6.78 -8.40
CA GLN A 38 -14.34 6.02 -7.87
C GLN A 38 -12.99 6.35 -8.52
N MET A 39 -12.89 7.49 -9.19
CA MET A 39 -11.67 7.95 -9.87
C MET A 39 -11.24 9.32 -9.37
N PRO A 40 -9.92 9.57 -9.35
CA PRO A 40 -9.43 10.91 -9.02
C PRO A 40 -9.77 11.89 -10.14
N VAL A 41 -10.19 13.11 -9.79
CA VAL A 41 -10.51 14.15 -10.77
C VAL A 41 -9.29 14.88 -11.28
N ASP A 42 -8.19 14.87 -10.53
CA ASP A 42 -6.92 15.53 -10.85
C ASP A 42 -5.77 14.79 -10.18
N LYS A 43 -4.56 15.29 -10.40
CA LYS A 43 -3.35 14.81 -9.75
C LYS A 43 -2.63 16.00 -9.12
N ILE A 44 -2.47 15.95 -7.80
CA ILE A 44 -1.85 17.02 -7.02
C ILE A 44 -0.45 16.61 -6.58
N ASP A 45 0.55 17.39 -6.99
CA ASP A 45 1.92 17.31 -6.46
C ASP A 45 2.17 18.38 -5.41
N SER A 46 1.51 19.53 -5.56
CA SER A 46 1.59 20.66 -4.62
C SER A 46 0.21 21.33 -4.53
N TYR A 47 -0.17 21.76 -3.33
CA TYR A 47 -1.46 22.39 -3.08
C TYR A 47 -1.35 23.42 -1.97
N ARG A 48 -2.36 24.26 -1.85
CA ARG A 48 -2.37 25.29 -0.79
C ARG A 48 -2.64 24.68 0.58
N ALA A 49 -1.83 25.06 1.56
CA ALA A 49 -2.11 24.76 2.96
C ALA A 49 -3.26 25.68 3.43
N ASP A 50 -4.44 25.11 3.56
CA ASP A 50 -5.61 25.80 4.10
C ASP A 50 -6.48 24.79 4.86
N PHE A 51 -7.72 25.14 5.20
CA PHE A 51 -8.65 24.21 5.85
C PHE A 51 -9.25 23.17 4.89
N GLY A 52 -8.68 23.02 3.71
CA GLY A 52 -9.14 22.13 2.68
C GLY A 52 -8.92 20.66 3.00
N LYS A 53 -9.40 19.83 2.11
CA LYS A 53 -9.35 18.38 2.19
C LYS A 53 -8.78 17.83 0.89
N LEU A 54 -7.85 16.88 1.03
CA LEU A 54 -7.33 16.11 -0.09
C LEU A 54 -7.61 14.63 0.11
N TYR A 55 -7.62 13.90 -0.99
CA TYR A 55 -7.83 12.46 -1.03
C TYR A 55 -6.57 11.78 -1.52
N CYS A 56 -6.28 10.62 -0.97
CA CYS A 56 -5.32 9.70 -1.54
C CYS A 56 -6.08 8.55 -2.20
N TYR A 57 -6.01 8.51 -3.52
CA TYR A 57 -6.60 7.46 -4.33
C TYR A 57 -5.54 6.41 -4.61
N THR A 58 -5.91 5.13 -4.48
CA THR A 58 -5.07 4.01 -4.87
C THR A 58 -5.87 2.98 -5.65
N ARG A 59 -5.23 2.43 -6.68
CA ARG A 59 -5.70 1.24 -7.37
C ARG A 59 -4.80 0.09 -6.97
N ILE A 60 -5.38 -0.89 -6.29
CA ILE A 60 -4.68 -2.04 -5.73
C ILE A 60 -4.92 -3.23 -6.65
N VAL A 61 -3.85 -3.90 -7.07
CA VAL A 61 -3.94 -5.09 -7.92
C VAL A 61 -3.17 -6.24 -7.28
N GLY A 62 -3.51 -7.46 -7.67
CA GLY A 62 -2.81 -8.66 -7.25
C GLY A 62 -3.36 -9.34 -6.00
N ALA A 63 -4.45 -8.85 -5.42
CA ALA A 63 -5.09 -9.53 -4.29
C ALA A 63 -5.65 -10.89 -4.74
N GLN A 64 -5.34 -11.95 -3.99
CA GLN A 64 -5.80 -13.31 -4.26
C GLN A 64 -6.96 -13.73 -3.36
N GLY A 65 -7.53 -12.81 -2.66
CA GLY A 65 -8.63 -12.97 -1.73
C GLY A 65 -8.85 -11.65 -1.00
N ASP A 66 -9.83 -11.64 -0.10
CA ASP A 66 -10.09 -10.46 0.71
C ASP A 66 -8.88 -10.13 1.57
N THR A 67 -8.44 -8.90 1.49
CA THR A 67 -7.33 -8.35 2.28
C THR A 67 -7.59 -6.89 2.60
N GLU A 68 -6.57 -6.17 3.01
CA GLU A 68 -6.66 -4.75 3.33
C GLU A 68 -5.36 -4.03 3.01
N VAL A 69 -5.45 -2.75 2.81
CA VAL A 69 -4.31 -1.83 2.78
C VAL A 69 -4.53 -0.72 3.78
N THR A 70 -3.46 -0.10 4.20
CA THR A 70 -3.53 1.05 5.12
C THR A 70 -2.86 2.24 4.46
N HIS A 71 -3.57 3.38 4.40
CA HIS A 71 -2.99 4.66 4.04
C HIS A 71 -2.51 5.36 5.31
N VAL A 72 -1.21 5.61 5.40
CA VAL A 72 -0.63 6.34 6.52
C VAL A 72 -0.19 7.72 6.03
N TRP A 73 -0.81 8.76 6.59
CA TRP A 73 -0.53 10.15 6.24
C TRP A 73 0.56 10.70 7.14
N TYR A 74 1.67 11.10 6.53
CA TYR A 74 2.82 11.67 7.24
C TYR A 74 3.01 13.14 6.89
N TYR A 75 3.23 13.92 7.91
CA TYR A 75 3.70 15.30 7.81
C TYR A 75 5.11 15.37 8.38
N GLN A 76 6.10 15.70 7.54
CA GLN A 76 7.51 15.82 7.94
C GLN A 76 7.96 14.62 8.81
N ASP A 77 7.71 13.40 8.36
CA ASP A 77 8.03 12.15 9.05
C ASP A 77 7.21 11.85 10.31
N ASN A 78 6.21 12.67 10.64
CA ASN A 78 5.28 12.40 11.73
C ASN A 78 3.99 11.79 11.20
N GLU A 79 3.60 10.64 11.71
CA GLU A 79 2.33 10.02 11.38
C GLU A 79 1.18 10.84 11.97
N LEU A 80 0.28 11.35 11.14
CA LEU A 80 -0.88 12.13 11.58
C LEU A 80 -2.21 11.41 11.40
N ALA A 81 -2.28 10.42 10.52
CA ALA A 81 -3.50 9.64 10.32
C ALA A 81 -3.16 8.27 9.74
N ARG A 82 -3.99 7.31 10.07
CA ARG A 82 -3.88 5.92 9.59
C ARG A 82 -5.28 5.43 9.26
N VAL A 83 -5.50 5.04 8.01
CA VAL A 83 -6.81 4.58 7.53
C VAL A 83 -6.65 3.20 6.90
N THR A 84 -7.28 2.20 7.49
CA THR A 84 -7.31 0.85 6.96
C THR A 84 -8.52 0.67 6.06
N LEU A 85 -8.28 0.17 4.85
CA LEU A 85 -9.25 0.08 3.78
C LEU A 85 -9.35 -1.37 3.28
N PRO A 86 -10.56 -1.92 3.13
CA PRO A 86 -10.72 -3.27 2.59
C PRO A 86 -10.32 -3.32 1.12
N VAL A 87 -9.79 -4.47 0.71
CA VAL A 87 -9.50 -4.82 -0.69
C VAL A 87 -10.20 -6.14 -0.97
N ARG A 88 -11.25 -6.11 -1.80
CA ARG A 88 -12.18 -7.22 -1.97
C ARG A 88 -12.10 -7.88 -3.34
N SER A 89 -11.19 -7.44 -4.20
CA SER A 89 -10.98 -8.07 -5.50
C SER A 89 -9.54 -7.87 -5.96
N ALA A 90 -9.17 -8.61 -7.01
CA ALA A 90 -7.82 -8.57 -7.57
C ALA A 90 -7.48 -7.24 -8.26
N ASP A 91 -8.46 -6.41 -8.51
CA ASP A 91 -8.33 -5.04 -9.04
C ASP A 91 -9.33 -4.17 -8.30
N TRP A 92 -8.81 -3.36 -7.37
CA TRP A 92 -9.64 -2.65 -6.41
C TRP A 92 -9.23 -1.19 -6.30
N ARG A 93 -10.20 -0.29 -6.42
CA ARG A 93 -10.01 1.14 -6.23
C ARG A 93 -10.51 1.55 -4.86
N THR A 94 -9.68 2.31 -4.14
CA THR A 94 -10.03 2.78 -2.81
C THR A 94 -9.39 4.13 -2.54
N TYR A 95 -9.86 4.81 -1.52
CA TYR A 95 -9.32 6.12 -1.16
C TYR A 95 -9.50 6.41 0.33
N SER A 96 -8.65 7.29 0.82
CA SER A 96 -8.78 7.93 2.12
C SER A 96 -8.70 9.43 1.94
N SER A 97 -9.03 10.18 2.98
CA SER A 97 -8.98 11.64 2.94
C SER A 97 -8.40 12.21 4.21
N LYS A 98 -7.89 13.44 4.11
CA LYS A 98 -7.32 14.17 5.24
C LYS A 98 -7.66 15.64 5.11
N ARG A 99 -8.17 16.23 6.19
CA ARG A 99 -8.27 17.68 6.32
C ARG A 99 -6.95 18.26 6.77
N PHE A 100 -6.64 19.43 6.26
CA PHE A 100 -5.41 20.13 6.57
C PHE A 100 -5.69 21.45 7.26
N LEU A 101 -4.73 21.84 8.09
CA LEU A 101 -4.70 23.14 8.73
C LEU A 101 -3.65 24.01 8.04
N PRO A 102 -3.80 25.36 8.04
CA PRO A 102 -2.84 26.25 7.37
C PRO A 102 -1.41 26.10 7.87
N GLN A 103 -1.22 25.75 9.15
CA GLN A 103 0.13 25.56 9.73
C GLN A 103 0.84 24.29 9.27
N TRP A 104 0.17 23.43 8.52
CA TRP A 104 0.74 22.16 8.04
C TRP A 104 1.37 22.27 6.65
N ALA A 105 1.83 23.47 6.28
CA ALA A 105 2.62 23.65 5.06
C ALA A 105 3.95 22.88 5.16
N GLY A 106 4.41 22.34 4.04
CA GLY A 106 5.65 21.57 3.95
C GLY A 106 5.46 20.24 3.25
N GLN A 107 6.40 19.33 3.50
CA GLN A 107 6.42 18.02 2.85
C GLN A 107 5.51 17.03 3.52
N TRP A 108 4.72 16.37 2.70
CA TRP A 108 3.79 15.30 3.07
C TRP A 108 4.05 14.06 2.26
N LYS A 109 3.60 12.94 2.76
CA LYS A 109 3.53 11.69 1.99
C LYS A 109 2.41 10.81 2.55
N VAL A 110 1.85 9.98 1.67
CA VAL A 110 1.02 8.84 2.08
C VAL A 110 1.83 7.58 1.80
N VAL A 111 2.03 6.78 2.83
CA VAL A 111 2.63 5.45 2.72
C VAL A 111 1.49 4.44 2.67
N VAL A 112 1.54 3.54 1.70
CA VAL A 112 0.57 2.45 1.59
C VAL A 112 1.19 1.17 2.12
N LEU A 113 0.54 0.58 3.12
CA LEU A 113 0.96 -0.66 3.75
C LEU A 113 0.03 -1.80 3.33
N ASP A 114 0.58 -3.01 3.19
CA ASP A 114 -0.22 -4.22 3.05
C ASP A 114 -0.76 -4.70 4.42
N ALA A 115 -1.46 -5.84 4.44
CA ALA A 115 -2.03 -6.39 5.67
C ALA A 115 -0.97 -6.81 6.70
N ASP A 116 0.25 -7.08 6.29
CA ASP A 116 1.39 -7.41 7.16
C ASP A 116 2.24 -6.19 7.53
N GLU A 117 1.73 -4.99 7.22
CA GLU A 117 2.39 -3.70 7.46
C GLU A 117 3.68 -3.49 6.67
N ASN A 118 3.85 -4.19 5.54
CA ASN A 118 4.92 -3.92 4.60
C ASN A 118 4.56 -2.72 3.72
N GLU A 119 5.53 -1.82 3.52
CA GLU A 119 5.36 -0.68 2.62
C GLU A 119 5.34 -1.15 1.17
N ILE A 120 4.26 -0.86 0.45
CA ILE A 120 4.08 -1.22 -0.96
C ILE A 120 4.05 -0.01 -1.89
N ALA A 121 3.89 1.18 -1.38
CA ALA A 121 4.01 2.44 -2.14
C ALA A 121 4.19 3.64 -1.22
N THR A 122 4.75 4.70 -1.79
CA THR A 122 4.85 6.02 -1.16
C THR A 122 4.42 7.07 -2.18
N ILE A 123 3.50 7.94 -1.78
CA ILE A 123 2.95 8.99 -2.62
C ILE A 123 3.28 10.34 -1.96
N PRO A 124 4.32 11.03 -2.44
CA PRO A 124 4.71 12.32 -1.87
C PRO A 124 3.88 13.46 -2.45
N PHE A 125 3.70 14.50 -1.67
CA PHE A 125 3.13 15.77 -2.10
C PHE A 125 3.57 16.87 -1.15
N SER A 126 3.29 18.12 -1.49
CA SER A 126 3.61 19.25 -0.63
C SER A 126 2.42 20.18 -0.45
N LEU A 127 2.37 20.85 0.69
CA LEU A 127 1.45 21.94 0.95
C LEU A 127 2.25 23.25 1.07
N GLU A 128 1.75 24.28 0.42
CA GLU A 128 2.38 25.61 0.39
C GLU A 128 1.59 26.63 1.19
#